data_9b219498618959c41a38fd509fde081f
#
_entry.id   9b219498618959c41a38fd509fde081f
#
_cell.length_a   1.000
_cell.length_b   1.000
_cell.length_c   1.000
_cell.angle_alpha   90.00
_cell.angle_beta   90.00
_cell.angle_gamma   90.00
#
_symmetry.space_group_name_H-M   'P 1'
#
loop_
_entity.id
_entity.type
_entity.pdbx_description
1 polymer ?
#
loop_
_entity_poly.entity_id
_entity_poly.type
_entity_poly.pdbx_seq_one_letter_code
_entity_poly.pdbx_strand_id
1 'polypeptide(L)'
;MSLENKARQMRKQYMTTSDKYCKKHQRNYVTIQFPGREPYTVCEQCHREEQARQNEIKAQEQYEREQEQKRLYFLKDFSLMDDDLKNATFDNYQALTREQKEDLKNVRNQIKGYIDGEEYNIVLIGDTGVGKSHLSYSALKGLSDYTKKMGLFINVVDLLAKIKEDFSLEAEYIRRISEAEWLVLDDLGTEKASEWSNGILYSILNKRTKTIITTNLSPRDIMGTYGKRVYSRIFKKTGLGTTNEHVYQFKTQQDKRMML
;
A
#
# COMPACT_ATOMS: atom_id res chain seq x y z
N MET A 1 -31.51 -8.65 41.66
CA MET A 1 -31.92 -7.27 41.33
C MET A 1 -31.52 -7.03 39.87
N SER A 2 -32.49 -6.66 39.01
CA SER A 2 -32.20 -6.46 37.58
C SER A 2 -31.27 -5.25 37.37
N LEU A 3 -30.52 -5.23 36.26
CA LEU A 3 -29.63 -4.08 35.86
C LEU A 3 -30.44 -2.77 35.81
N GLU A 4 -31.69 -2.82 35.37
CA GLU A 4 -32.59 -1.66 35.33
C GLU A 4 -32.89 -1.09 36.71
N ASN A 5 -33.12 -1.95 37.71
CA ASN A 5 -33.39 -1.52 39.08
C ASN A 5 -32.15 -0.87 39.71
N LYS A 6 -30.95 -1.38 39.45
CA LYS A 6 -29.68 -0.74 39.90
C LYS A 6 -29.49 0.64 39.25
N ALA A 7 -29.72 0.74 37.94
CA ALA A 7 -29.60 2.03 37.23
C ALA A 7 -30.60 3.07 37.73
N ARG A 8 -31.84 2.65 38.05
CA ARG A 8 -32.90 3.52 38.59
C ARG A 8 -32.58 4.00 40.00
N GLN A 9 -31.94 3.14 40.83
CA GLN A 9 -31.49 3.47 42.17
C GLN A 9 -30.31 4.45 42.13
N MET A 10 -29.34 4.23 41.23
CA MET A 10 -28.20 5.16 41.02
C MET A 10 -28.69 6.55 40.56
N ARG A 11 -29.65 6.62 39.63
CA ARG A 11 -30.23 7.90 39.18
C ARG A 11 -30.83 8.67 40.36
N LYS A 12 -31.60 8.03 41.22
CA LYS A 12 -32.22 8.68 42.40
C LYS A 12 -31.17 9.19 43.42
N GLN A 13 -30.04 8.50 43.51
CA GLN A 13 -29.04 8.79 44.52
C GLN A 13 -28.06 9.91 44.10
N TYR A 14 -27.74 10.01 42.81
CA TYR A 14 -26.66 10.89 42.35
C TYR A 14 -27.10 11.94 41.31
N MET A 15 -28.39 12.03 40.99
CA MET A 15 -28.90 12.95 39.97
C MET A 15 -30.04 13.81 40.54
N THR A 16 -29.92 15.12 40.37
CA THR A 16 -30.98 16.08 40.69
C THR A 16 -31.33 16.93 39.48
N THR A 17 -32.60 17.30 39.32
CA THR A 17 -33.03 18.16 38.23
C THR A 17 -32.54 19.59 38.51
N SER A 18 -31.96 20.23 37.49
CA SER A 18 -31.52 21.61 37.54
C SER A 18 -32.56 22.55 36.94
N ASP A 19 -32.58 23.83 37.34
CA ASP A 19 -33.45 24.86 36.75
C ASP A 19 -33.02 25.28 35.35
N LYS A 20 -31.81 24.87 34.89
CA LYS A 20 -31.36 25.13 33.54
C LYS A 20 -32.15 24.28 32.54
N TYR A 21 -32.53 24.88 31.40
CA TYR A 21 -33.33 24.28 30.36
C TYR A 21 -32.59 24.13 29.03
N CYS A 22 -32.58 22.94 28.47
CA CYS A 22 -31.99 22.65 27.16
C CYS A 22 -33.00 22.97 26.05
N LYS A 23 -32.80 24.05 25.32
CA LYS A 23 -33.66 24.42 24.19
C LYS A 23 -33.66 23.38 23.05
N LYS A 24 -32.54 22.72 22.81
CA LYS A 24 -32.39 21.68 21.77
C LYS A 24 -33.27 20.47 22.05
N HIS A 25 -33.29 19.98 23.29
CA HIS A 25 -33.98 18.74 23.67
C HIS A 25 -35.25 18.96 24.49
N GLN A 26 -35.66 20.20 24.69
CA GLN A 26 -36.86 20.63 25.40
C GLN A 26 -37.04 19.94 26.76
N ARG A 27 -35.95 19.91 27.57
CA ARG A 27 -35.91 19.31 28.90
C ARG A 27 -34.96 20.05 29.84
N ASN A 28 -35.17 19.87 31.12
CA ASN A 28 -34.26 20.41 32.12
C ASN A 28 -32.93 19.65 32.12
N TYR A 29 -31.87 20.36 32.48
CA TYR A 29 -30.56 19.76 32.76
C TYR A 29 -30.64 18.92 34.04
N VAL A 30 -29.70 17.98 34.16
CA VAL A 30 -29.53 17.15 35.34
C VAL A 30 -28.18 17.47 35.95
N THR A 31 -28.14 17.73 37.22
CA THR A 31 -26.90 17.83 38.00
C THR A 31 -26.53 16.45 38.51
N ILE A 32 -25.33 16.01 38.21
CA ILE A 32 -24.79 14.72 38.63
C ILE A 32 -23.68 14.96 39.63
N GLN A 33 -23.77 14.32 40.78
CA GLN A 33 -22.82 14.44 41.87
C GLN A 33 -22.43 13.07 42.41
N PHE A 34 -21.20 12.64 42.10
CA PHE A 34 -20.62 11.43 42.69
C PHE A 34 -19.76 11.76 43.92
N PRO A 35 -19.67 10.83 44.86
CA PRO A 35 -18.76 11.02 46.02
C PRO A 35 -17.32 11.28 45.57
N GLY A 36 -16.69 12.34 46.11
CA GLY A 36 -15.32 12.70 45.82
C GLY A 36 -15.07 13.36 44.45
N ARG A 37 -16.13 13.75 43.71
CA ARG A 37 -16.02 14.47 42.44
C ARG A 37 -16.81 15.77 42.49
N GLU A 38 -16.34 16.76 41.74
CA GLU A 38 -17.06 18.01 41.53
C GLU A 38 -18.40 17.73 40.81
N PRO A 39 -19.52 18.36 41.25
CA PRO A 39 -20.80 18.22 40.59
C PRO A 39 -20.76 18.89 39.21
N TYR A 40 -21.40 18.26 38.24
CA TYR A 40 -21.53 18.83 36.90
C TYR A 40 -22.97 18.76 36.39
N THR A 41 -23.37 19.76 35.61
CA THR A 41 -24.75 19.90 35.14
C THR A 41 -24.79 19.75 33.64
N VAL A 42 -25.58 18.79 33.12
CA VAL A 42 -25.66 18.46 31.69
C VAL A 42 -27.10 18.19 31.27
N CYS A 43 -27.40 18.41 29.98
CA CYS A 43 -28.53 17.78 29.35
C CYS A 43 -28.15 16.33 29.02
N GLU A 44 -28.84 15.35 29.57
CA GLU A 44 -28.54 13.93 29.33
C GLU A 44 -28.46 13.56 27.83
N GLN A 45 -29.35 14.16 27.02
CA GLN A 45 -29.37 13.86 25.59
C GLN A 45 -28.18 14.52 24.86
N CYS A 46 -27.85 15.78 25.16
CA CYS A 46 -26.63 16.41 24.62
C CYS A 46 -25.39 15.62 25.00
N HIS A 47 -25.32 15.13 26.24
CA HIS A 47 -24.18 14.35 26.72
C HIS A 47 -24.07 13.00 25.98
N ARG A 48 -25.19 12.31 25.74
CA ARG A 48 -25.22 11.07 24.96
C ARG A 48 -24.79 11.30 23.51
N GLU A 49 -25.30 12.35 22.89
CA GLU A 49 -24.95 12.70 21.50
C GLU A 49 -23.43 13.04 21.38
N GLU A 50 -22.91 13.78 22.35
CA GLU A 50 -21.48 14.09 22.39
C GLU A 50 -20.64 12.84 22.64
N GLN A 51 -21.04 11.96 23.56
CA GLN A 51 -20.37 10.67 23.78
C GLN A 51 -20.40 9.79 22.54
N ALA A 52 -21.56 9.70 21.86
CA ALA A 52 -21.68 8.95 20.62
C ALA A 52 -20.73 9.49 19.55
N ARG A 53 -20.71 10.82 19.37
CA ARG A 53 -19.79 11.50 18.45
C ARG A 53 -18.32 11.24 18.78
N GLN A 54 -17.94 11.32 20.06
CA GLN A 54 -16.58 11.03 20.49
C GLN A 54 -16.20 9.56 20.29
N ASN A 55 -17.13 8.64 20.49
CA ASN A 55 -16.90 7.22 20.24
C ASN A 55 -16.74 6.93 18.74
N GLU A 56 -17.52 7.58 17.87
CA GLU A 56 -17.38 7.48 16.41
C GLU A 56 -16.00 8.00 15.96
N ILE A 57 -15.56 9.17 16.47
CA ILE A 57 -14.24 9.72 16.16
C ILE A 57 -13.14 8.74 16.60
N LYS A 58 -13.21 8.23 17.82
CA LYS A 58 -12.20 7.27 18.33
C LYS A 58 -12.18 5.96 17.52
N ALA A 59 -13.34 5.46 17.14
CA ALA A 59 -13.45 4.26 16.30
C ALA A 59 -12.84 4.49 14.93
N GLN A 60 -13.10 5.66 14.33
CA GLN A 60 -12.51 6.04 13.04
C GLN A 60 -10.98 6.18 13.13
N GLU A 61 -10.47 6.88 14.15
CA GLU A 61 -9.02 7.01 14.37
C GLU A 61 -8.33 5.65 14.59
N GLN A 62 -8.98 4.75 15.32
CA GLN A 62 -8.46 3.40 15.53
C GLN A 62 -8.42 2.63 14.22
N TYR A 63 -9.49 2.66 13.44
CA TYR A 63 -9.54 2.02 12.13
C TYR A 63 -8.44 2.54 11.20
N GLU A 64 -8.24 3.86 11.14
CA GLU A 64 -7.19 4.48 10.32
C GLU A 64 -5.79 4.04 10.75
N ARG A 65 -5.53 3.97 12.07
CA ARG A 65 -4.25 3.45 12.62
C ARG A 65 -4.02 2.00 12.23
N GLU A 66 -5.02 1.16 12.34
CA GLU A 66 -4.93 -0.27 11.96
C GLU A 66 -4.66 -0.43 10.45
N GLN A 67 -5.33 0.36 9.60
CA GLN A 67 -5.06 0.36 8.15
C GLN A 67 -3.64 0.83 7.84
N GLU A 68 -3.16 1.88 8.51
CA GLU A 68 -1.79 2.37 8.33
C GLU A 68 -0.74 1.36 8.79
N GLN A 69 -0.94 0.71 9.94
CA GLN A 69 -0.05 -0.36 10.40
C GLN A 69 -0.02 -1.53 9.41
N LYS A 70 -1.18 -1.94 8.90
CA LYS A 70 -1.27 -2.98 7.88
C LYS A 70 -0.53 -2.58 6.60
N ARG A 71 -0.72 -1.35 6.13
CA ARG A 71 -0.04 -0.81 4.96
C ARG A 71 1.48 -0.83 5.12
N LEU A 72 1.99 -0.36 6.25
CA LEU A 72 3.42 -0.34 6.56
C LEU A 72 4.01 -1.74 6.68
N TYR A 73 3.29 -2.67 7.30
CA TYR A 73 3.69 -4.07 7.36
C TYR A 73 3.88 -4.65 5.96
N PHE A 74 2.91 -4.46 5.06
CA PHE A 74 3.03 -4.97 3.69
C PHE A 74 4.19 -4.34 2.95
N LEU A 75 4.38 -3.03 3.09
CA LEU A 75 5.44 -2.32 2.38
C LEU A 75 6.86 -2.68 2.85
N LYS A 76 7.04 -2.96 4.15
CA LYS A 76 8.36 -3.13 4.76
C LYS A 76 8.70 -4.58 5.11
N ASP A 77 7.74 -5.28 5.70
CA ASP A 77 8.01 -6.58 6.32
C ASP A 77 7.57 -7.77 5.44
N PHE A 78 6.47 -7.62 4.70
CA PHE A 78 6.00 -8.65 3.77
C PHE A 78 6.64 -8.54 2.39
N SER A 79 7.13 -7.36 2.00
CA SER A 79 7.88 -7.17 0.76
C SER A 79 9.17 -7.98 0.77
N LEU A 80 9.50 -8.55 -0.38
CA LEU A 80 10.74 -9.31 -0.59
C LEU A 80 11.73 -8.41 -1.34
N MET A 81 12.69 -7.86 -0.62
CA MET A 81 13.68 -6.92 -1.15
C MET A 81 14.90 -6.82 -0.24
N ASP A 82 16.00 -6.36 -0.79
CA ASP A 82 17.20 -6.05 -0.02
C ASP A 82 16.95 -4.92 0.99
N ASP A 83 17.59 -4.99 2.14
CA ASP A 83 17.43 -3.99 3.22
C ASP A 83 17.81 -2.57 2.79
N ASP A 84 18.81 -2.44 1.92
CA ASP A 84 19.24 -1.15 1.39
C ASP A 84 18.13 -0.40 0.63
N LEU A 85 17.23 -1.13 -0.02
CA LEU A 85 16.10 -0.56 -0.75
C LEU A 85 15.03 0.03 0.17
N LYS A 86 14.92 -0.42 1.42
CA LYS A 86 13.88 0.05 2.36
C LYS A 86 13.92 1.56 2.62
N ASN A 87 15.09 2.17 2.42
CA ASN A 87 15.31 3.60 2.57
C ASN A 87 15.27 4.36 1.25
N ALA A 88 15.07 3.70 0.12
CA ALA A 88 15.08 4.34 -1.19
C ALA A 88 13.88 5.28 -1.34
N THR A 89 14.15 6.47 -1.84
CA THR A 89 13.17 7.51 -2.15
C THR A 89 13.60 8.24 -3.44
N PHE A 90 12.68 8.95 -4.07
CA PHE A 90 13.05 9.82 -5.19
C PHE A 90 14.04 10.93 -4.80
N ASP A 91 14.03 11.35 -3.52
CA ASP A 91 14.85 12.48 -3.06
C ASP A 91 16.30 12.06 -2.77
N ASN A 92 16.52 10.80 -2.35
CA ASN A 92 17.86 10.27 -2.14
C ASN A 92 18.43 9.53 -3.37
N TYR A 93 17.72 9.49 -4.49
CA TYR A 93 18.24 8.98 -5.74
C TYR A 93 19.30 9.94 -6.32
N GLN A 94 20.53 9.52 -6.33
CA GLN A 94 21.64 10.31 -6.87
C GLN A 94 21.55 10.37 -8.41
N ALA A 95 20.98 11.45 -8.93
CA ALA A 95 20.87 11.73 -10.36
C ALA A 95 21.97 12.71 -10.77
N LEU A 96 23.19 12.22 -10.94
CA LEU A 96 24.39 13.05 -11.26
C LEU A 96 24.48 13.37 -12.74
N THR A 97 24.13 12.42 -13.61
CA THR A 97 24.19 12.60 -15.07
C THR A 97 22.84 13.03 -15.66
N ARG A 98 22.88 13.47 -16.93
CA ARG A 98 21.68 13.84 -17.68
C ARG A 98 20.76 12.63 -17.86
N GLU A 99 21.31 11.48 -18.18
CA GLU A 99 20.60 10.22 -18.37
C GLU A 99 19.88 9.82 -17.08
N GLN A 100 20.54 9.90 -15.93
CA GLN A 100 19.96 9.60 -14.63
C GLN A 100 18.80 10.54 -14.25
N LYS A 101 18.91 11.83 -14.61
CA LYS A 101 17.83 12.80 -14.43
C LYS A 101 16.63 12.50 -15.32
N GLU A 102 16.89 12.05 -16.55
CA GLU A 102 15.84 11.62 -17.48
C GLU A 102 15.15 10.35 -16.99
N ASP A 103 15.89 9.36 -16.49
CA ASP A 103 15.35 8.13 -15.92
C ASP A 103 14.44 8.44 -14.71
N LEU A 104 14.90 9.26 -13.77
CA LEU A 104 14.12 9.73 -12.63
C LEU A 104 12.83 10.45 -13.06
N LYS A 105 12.95 11.38 -14.02
CA LYS A 105 11.82 12.14 -14.54
C LYS A 105 10.79 11.22 -15.21
N ASN A 106 11.26 10.25 -15.99
CA ASN A 106 10.38 9.30 -16.66
C ASN A 106 9.60 8.47 -15.66
N VAL A 107 10.26 7.83 -14.68
CA VAL A 107 9.55 7.00 -13.68
C VAL A 107 8.54 7.83 -12.90
N ARG A 108 8.87 9.06 -12.50
CA ARG A 108 7.92 9.98 -11.84
C ARG A 108 6.69 10.28 -12.73
N ASN A 109 6.90 10.45 -14.03
CA ASN A 109 5.80 10.71 -14.96
C ASN A 109 4.92 9.49 -15.17
N GLN A 110 5.52 8.30 -15.27
CA GLN A 110 4.81 7.04 -15.48
C GLN A 110 3.78 6.75 -14.37
N ILE A 111 4.07 7.10 -13.12
CA ILE A 111 3.17 6.82 -11.99
C ILE A 111 2.02 7.83 -11.85
N LYS A 112 2.05 8.95 -12.58
CA LYS A 112 0.96 9.96 -12.51
C LYS A 112 -0.38 9.38 -12.96
N GLY A 113 -0.41 8.65 -14.06
CA GLY A 113 -1.64 8.03 -14.54
C GLY A 113 -2.27 7.05 -13.55
N TYR A 114 -1.46 6.40 -12.70
CA TYR A 114 -1.99 5.57 -11.62
C TYR A 114 -2.77 6.39 -10.59
N ILE A 115 -2.33 7.61 -10.30
CA ILE A 115 -3.02 8.55 -9.39
C ILE A 115 -4.31 9.03 -10.03
N ASP A 116 -4.30 9.25 -11.34
CA ASP A 116 -5.47 9.66 -12.13
C ASP A 116 -6.45 8.50 -12.41
N GLY A 117 -6.14 7.29 -11.91
CA GLY A 117 -7.01 6.12 -12.00
C GLY A 117 -6.81 5.27 -13.25
N GLU A 118 -5.81 5.57 -14.06
CA GLU A 118 -5.49 4.78 -15.26
C GLU A 118 -4.96 3.38 -14.89
N GLU A 119 -5.13 2.46 -15.81
CA GLU A 119 -4.77 1.05 -15.62
C GLU A 119 -3.85 0.54 -16.73
N TYR A 120 -2.59 0.37 -16.41
CA TYR A 120 -1.55 -0.22 -17.27
C TYR A 120 -0.45 -0.84 -16.43
N ASN A 121 0.39 -1.67 -17.02
CA ASN A 121 1.66 -2.05 -16.42
C ASN A 121 2.75 -1.07 -16.88
N ILE A 122 3.74 -0.86 -16.04
CA ILE A 122 4.97 -0.11 -16.36
C ILE A 122 6.09 -1.13 -16.45
N VAL A 123 6.81 -1.15 -17.57
CA VAL A 123 7.96 -2.04 -17.76
C VAL A 123 9.23 -1.20 -17.86
N LEU A 124 10.12 -1.33 -16.89
CA LEU A 124 11.39 -0.63 -16.78
C LEU A 124 12.52 -1.59 -17.20
N ILE A 125 13.13 -1.32 -18.35
CA ILE A 125 14.18 -2.15 -18.92
C ILE A 125 15.52 -1.45 -18.77
N GLY A 126 16.59 -2.19 -18.48
CA GLY A 126 17.95 -1.64 -18.41
C GLY A 126 18.93 -2.58 -17.77
N ASP A 127 20.23 -2.27 -17.86
CA ASP A 127 21.29 -3.09 -17.32
C ASP A 127 21.24 -3.18 -15.78
N THR A 128 21.99 -4.12 -15.23
CA THR A 128 22.14 -4.26 -13.77
C THR A 128 22.81 -3.01 -13.18
N GLY A 129 22.40 -2.57 -11.99
CA GLY A 129 23.02 -1.46 -11.26
C GLY A 129 22.63 -0.04 -11.72
N VAL A 130 21.83 0.12 -12.79
CA VAL A 130 21.43 1.45 -13.29
C VAL A 130 20.38 2.17 -12.41
N GLY A 131 19.88 1.53 -11.36
CA GLY A 131 18.96 2.15 -10.40
C GLY A 131 17.48 1.85 -10.62
N LYS A 132 17.12 0.82 -11.42
CA LYS A 132 15.74 0.40 -11.66
C LYS A 132 14.98 0.07 -10.36
N SER A 133 15.57 -0.78 -9.51
CA SER A 133 14.97 -1.20 -8.24
C SER A 133 14.79 -0.03 -7.29
N HIS A 134 15.77 0.89 -7.19
CA HIS A 134 15.66 2.10 -6.39
C HIS A 134 14.48 2.97 -6.85
N LEU A 135 14.39 3.27 -8.13
CA LEU A 135 13.32 4.12 -8.67
C LEU A 135 11.95 3.45 -8.62
N SER A 136 11.87 2.13 -8.84
CA SER A 136 10.61 1.40 -8.75
C SER A 136 10.09 1.31 -7.31
N TYR A 137 10.97 1.10 -6.31
CA TYR A 137 10.57 1.15 -4.90
C TYR A 137 10.19 2.57 -4.48
N SER A 138 10.93 3.60 -4.92
CA SER A 138 10.57 4.99 -4.66
C SER A 138 9.18 5.34 -5.22
N ALA A 139 8.86 4.84 -6.41
CA ALA A 139 7.55 4.99 -7.03
C ALA A 139 6.45 4.28 -6.21
N LEU A 140 6.69 3.03 -5.82
CA LEU A 140 5.79 2.24 -4.99
C LEU A 140 5.50 2.94 -3.66
N LYS A 141 6.56 3.37 -2.97
CA LYS A 141 6.45 4.07 -1.69
C LYS A 141 5.66 5.38 -1.85
N GLY A 142 5.99 6.18 -2.85
CA GLY A 142 5.28 7.42 -3.16
C GLY A 142 3.79 7.20 -3.44
N LEU A 143 3.43 6.21 -4.26
CA LEU A 143 2.04 5.82 -4.53
C LEU A 143 1.32 5.35 -3.25
N SER A 144 1.96 4.48 -2.47
CA SER A 144 1.39 3.97 -1.23
C SER A 144 1.18 5.09 -0.19
N ASP A 145 2.15 5.98 -0.03
CA ASP A 145 2.07 7.11 0.92
C ASP A 145 0.99 8.12 0.51
N TYR A 146 0.87 8.42 -0.78
CA TYR A 146 -0.12 9.36 -1.32
C TYR A 146 -1.55 8.82 -1.26
N THR A 147 -1.73 7.57 -1.71
CA THR A 147 -3.08 6.98 -1.84
C THR A 147 -3.56 6.28 -0.57
N LYS A 148 -2.68 6.06 0.41
CA LYS A 148 -2.92 5.25 1.62
C LYS A 148 -3.30 3.79 1.33
N LYS A 149 -3.02 3.30 0.12
CA LYS A 149 -3.29 1.93 -0.31
C LYS A 149 -2.07 1.04 -0.13
N MET A 150 -2.31 -0.27 -0.04
CA MET A 150 -1.25 -1.26 0.13
C MET A 150 -0.35 -1.33 -1.10
N GLY A 151 0.97 -1.31 -0.86
CA GLY A 151 2.00 -1.55 -1.85
C GLY A 151 2.86 -2.75 -1.46
N LEU A 152 3.29 -3.53 -2.45
CA LEU A 152 4.23 -4.63 -2.28
C LEU A 152 5.39 -4.50 -3.27
N PHE A 153 6.59 -4.72 -2.75
CA PHE A 153 7.78 -4.89 -3.57
C PHE A 153 8.23 -6.35 -3.49
N ILE A 154 8.32 -7.02 -4.62
CA ILE A 154 8.62 -8.45 -4.71
C ILE A 154 9.77 -8.66 -5.69
N ASN A 155 10.93 -9.02 -5.17
CA ASN A 155 11.98 -9.60 -5.99
C ASN A 155 11.54 -11.00 -6.44
N VAL A 156 11.56 -11.24 -7.74
CA VAL A 156 11.02 -12.49 -8.32
C VAL A 156 11.81 -13.71 -7.89
N VAL A 157 13.13 -13.58 -7.79
CA VAL A 157 14.01 -14.68 -7.36
C VAL A 157 13.69 -15.09 -5.92
N ASP A 158 13.58 -14.13 -5.03
CA ASP A 158 13.29 -14.37 -3.61
C ASP A 158 11.90 -14.99 -3.41
N LEU A 159 10.92 -14.52 -4.17
CA LEU A 159 9.57 -15.09 -4.13
C LEU A 159 9.58 -16.58 -4.50
N LEU A 160 10.21 -16.91 -5.64
CA LEU A 160 10.26 -18.27 -6.11
C LEU A 160 11.10 -19.16 -5.19
N ALA A 161 12.18 -18.64 -4.59
CA ALA A 161 12.97 -19.35 -3.59
C ALA A 161 12.13 -19.69 -2.36
N LYS A 162 11.43 -18.71 -1.78
CA LYS A 162 10.56 -18.92 -0.60
C LYS A 162 9.44 -19.92 -0.86
N ILE A 163 8.78 -19.84 -2.01
CA ILE A 163 7.73 -20.81 -2.36
C ILE A 163 8.32 -22.21 -2.57
N LYS A 164 9.54 -22.29 -3.13
CA LYS A 164 10.21 -23.58 -3.33
C LYS A 164 10.65 -24.24 -2.01
N GLU A 165 11.04 -23.45 -1.02
CA GLU A 165 11.35 -23.93 0.34
C GLU A 165 10.10 -24.47 1.03
N ASP A 166 8.94 -23.84 0.84
CA ASP A 166 7.65 -24.26 1.39
C ASP A 166 6.50 -23.99 0.41
N PHE A 167 6.11 -25.01 -0.34
CA PHE A 167 5.01 -24.92 -1.30
C PHE A 167 3.65 -24.57 -0.68
N SER A 168 3.47 -24.74 0.63
CA SER A 168 2.23 -24.35 1.29
C SER A 168 2.00 -22.82 1.27
N LEU A 169 3.07 -22.05 1.10
CA LEU A 169 3.04 -20.58 1.03
C LEU A 169 2.59 -20.04 -0.34
N GLU A 170 2.59 -20.87 -1.40
CA GLU A 170 2.26 -20.41 -2.76
C GLU A 170 0.92 -19.69 -2.84
N ALA A 171 -0.12 -20.35 -2.32
CA ALA A 171 -1.48 -19.78 -2.36
C ALA A 171 -1.58 -18.48 -1.56
N GLU A 172 -0.90 -18.39 -0.43
CA GLU A 172 -0.88 -17.18 0.40
C GLU A 172 -0.16 -16.03 -0.30
N TYR A 173 1.04 -16.25 -0.86
CA TYR A 173 1.76 -15.22 -1.61
C TYR A 173 0.95 -14.72 -2.81
N ILE A 174 0.41 -15.63 -3.65
CA ILE A 174 -0.41 -15.25 -4.79
C ILE A 174 -1.62 -14.42 -4.36
N ARG A 175 -2.30 -14.82 -3.26
CA ARG A 175 -3.43 -14.08 -2.73
C ARG A 175 -3.04 -12.68 -2.28
N ARG A 176 -2.02 -12.56 -1.40
CA ARG A 176 -1.58 -11.26 -0.84
C ARG A 176 -1.04 -10.32 -1.92
N ILE A 177 -0.25 -10.85 -2.87
CA ILE A 177 0.25 -10.06 -4.00
C ILE A 177 -0.91 -9.59 -4.90
N SER A 178 -1.95 -10.43 -5.07
CA SER A 178 -3.13 -10.05 -5.85
C SER A 178 -4.01 -8.99 -5.16
N GLU A 179 -4.01 -8.94 -3.84
CA GLU A 179 -4.77 -7.96 -3.04
C GLU A 179 -4.11 -6.58 -2.94
N ALA A 180 -2.80 -6.49 -3.14
CA ALA A 180 -2.09 -5.21 -3.10
C ALA A 180 -2.55 -4.31 -4.25
N GLU A 181 -2.84 -3.03 -3.98
CA GLU A 181 -3.16 -2.06 -5.04
C GLU A 181 -1.94 -1.81 -5.93
N TRP A 182 -0.79 -1.56 -5.32
CA TRP A 182 0.46 -1.26 -6.00
C TRP A 182 1.43 -2.44 -5.88
N LEU A 183 2.00 -2.87 -6.98
CA LEU A 183 2.97 -3.96 -7.01
C LEU A 183 4.19 -3.55 -7.82
N VAL A 184 5.37 -3.85 -7.27
CA VAL A 184 6.62 -3.96 -8.04
C VAL A 184 6.99 -5.43 -8.13
N LEU A 185 7.24 -5.93 -9.33
CA LEU A 185 7.93 -7.18 -9.60
C LEU A 185 9.32 -6.84 -10.09
N ASP A 186 10.31 -7.04 -9.22
CA ASP A 186 11.68 -6.64 -9.46
C ASP A 186 12.55 -7.78 -9.97
N ASP A 187 13.49 -7.44 -10.84
CA ASP A 187 14.49 -8.32 -11.44
C ASP A 187 13.90 -9.52 -12.19
N LEU A 188 12.78 -9.31 -12.90
CA LEU A 188 12.19 -10.33 -13.77
C LEU A 188 13.19 -10.74 -14.85
N GLY A 189 13.45 -12.04 -14.98
CA GLY A 189 14.37 -12.59 -15.96
C GLY A 189 15.73 -13.00 -15.40
N THR A 190 15.96 -12.80 -14.12
CA THR A 190 17.18 -13.28 -13.43
C THR A 190 17.00 -14.66 -12.81
N GLU A 191 15.75 -15.07 -12.61
CA GLU A 191 15.40 -16.41 -12.16
C GLU A 191 15.52 -17.45 -13.28
N LYS A 192 15.68 -18.72 -12.90
CA LYS A 192 15.62 -19.82 -13.85
C LYS A 192 14.17 -20.09 -14.26
N ALA A 193 13.78 -19.66 -15.45
CA ALA A 193 12.44 -19.87 -15.97
C ALA A 193 12.09 -21.35 -16.09
N SER A 194 10.89 -21.73 -15.67
CA SER A 194 10.33 -23.09 -15.73
C SER A 194 8.81 -23.02 -15.90
N GLU A 195 8.16 -24.12 -16.23
CA GLU A 195 6.69 -24.15 -16.31
C GLU A 195 6.04 -23.76 -14.99
N TRP A 196 6.62 -24.20 -13.85
CA TRP A 196 6.15 -23.87 -12.51
C TRP A 196 6.27 -22.36 -12.23
N SER A 197 7.47 -21.77 -12.41
CA SER A 197 7.67 -20.32 -12.19
C SER A 197 6.81 -19.47 -13.12
N ASN A 198 6.66 -19.87 -14.39
CA ASN A 198 5.79 -19.22 -15.34
C ASN A 198 4.32 -19.30 -14.91
N GLY A 199 3.89 -20.40 -14.30
CA GLY A 199 2.56 -20.58 -13.73
C GLY A 199 2.27 -19.59 -12.61
N ILE A 200 3.21 -19.41 -11.68
CA ILE A 200 3.11 -18.42 -10.58
C ILE A 200 3.05 -17.00 -11.12
N LEU A 201 3.98 -16.61 -11.98
CA LEU A 201 4.01 -15.28 -12.58
C LEU A 201 2.73 -14.98 -13.37
N TYR A 202 2.24 -15.95 -14.12
CA TYR A 202 0.96 -15.81 -14.82
C TYR A 202 -0.20 -15.60 -13.83
N SER A 203 -0.26 -16.38 -12.76
CA SER A 203 -1.34 -16.30 -11.76
C SER A 203 -1.38 -14.92 -11.09
N ILE A 204 -0.21 -14.35 -10.80
CA ILE A 204 -0.07 -13.00 -10.25
C ILE A 204 -0.52 -11.95 -11.28
N LEU A 205 0.08 -11.94 -12.46
CA LEU A 205 -0.10 -10.89 -13.46
C LEU A 205 -1.47 -10.92 -14.14
N ASN A 206 -2.11 -12.08 -14.23
CA ASN A 206 -3.41 -12.22 -14.88
C ASN A 206 -4.51 -11.41 -14.21
N LYS A 207 -4.45 -11.28 -12.91
CA LYS A 207 -5.45 -10.56 -12.07
C LYS A 207 -5.16 -9.06 -11.93
N ARG A 208 -4.06 -8.56 -12.52
CA ARG A 208 -3.55 -7.21 -12.27
C ARG A 208 -3.47 -6.36 -13.51
N THR A 209 -3.50 -5.04 -13.31
CA THR A 209 -3.35 -4.00 -14.34
C THR A 209 -2.55 -2.80 -13.85
N LYS A 210 -1.95 -2.87 -12.68
CA LYS A 210 -1.15 -1.78 -12.09
C LYS A 210 0.09 -2.40 -11.45
N THR A 211 1.04 -2.78 -12.30
CA THR A 211 2.27 -3.43 -11.86
C THR A 211 3.46 -2.74 -12.50
N ILE A 212 4.43 -2.34 -11.68
CA ILE A 212 5.73 -1.89 -12.14
C ILE A 212 6.64 -3.12 -12.22
N ILE A 213 7.22 -3.37 -13.37
CA ILE A 213 8.06 -4.54 -13.63
C ILE A 213 9.44 -4.03 -14.01
N THR A 214 10.48 -4.49 -13.32
CA THR A 214 11.86 -4.22 -13.73
C THR A 214 12.50 -5.47 -14.35
N THR A 215 13.33 -5.27 -15.34
CA THR A 215 14.00 -6.37 -16.03
C THR A 215 15.25 -5.87 -16.74
N ASN A 216 16.19 -6.78 -17.00
CA ASN A 216 17.31 -6.56 -17.90
C ASN A 216 17.09 -7.21 -19.30
N LEU A 217 15.99 -7.91 -19.48
CA LEU A 217 15.66 -8.57 -20.73
C LEU A 217 14.97 -7.63 -21.69
N SER A 218 15.30 -7.76 -23.00
CA SER A 218 14.52 -7.10 -24.04
C SER A 218 13.11 -7.72 -24.17
N PRO A 219 12.14 -7.02 -24.78
CA PRO A 219 10.82 -7.61 -25.03
C PRO A 219 10.90 -8.93 -25.83
N ARG A 220 11.87 -9.06 -26.73
CA ARG A 220 12.10 -10.29 -27.50
C ARG A 220 12.56 -11.45 -26.60
N ASP A 221 13.49 -11.15 -25.68
CA ASP A 221 14.03 -12.16 -24.77
C ASP A 221 12.97 -12.58 -23.74
N ILE A 222 12.15 -11.65 -23.25
CA ILE A 222 10.97 -11.97 -22.41
C ILE A 222 10.02 -12.93 -23.13
N MET A 223 9.75 -12.70 -24.41
CA MET A 223 8.92 -13.60 -25.20
C MET A 223 9.54 -15.00 -25.29
N GLY A 224 10.85 -15.06 -25.52
CA GLY A 224 11.59 -16.34 -25.61
C GLY A 224 11.61 -17.09 -24.28
N THR A 225 11.78 -16.38 -23.17
CA THR A 225 11.93 -16.94 -21.83
C THR A 225 10.61 -17.40 -21.25
N TYR A 226 9.56 -16.59 -21.32
CA TYR A 226 8.29 -16.82 -20.63
C TYR A 226 7.15 -17.29 -21.55
N GLY A 227 7.36 -17.24 -22.85
CA GLY A 227 6.34 -17.57 -23.84
C GLY A 227 5.22 -16.53 -23.95
N LYS A 228 4.39 -16.69 -24.95
CA LYS A 228 3.34 -15.72 -25.33
C LYS A 228 2.36 -15.39 -24.20
N ARG A 229 2.07 -16.37 -23.36
CA ARG A 229 1.04 -16.27 -22.32
C ARG A 229 1.43 -15.29 -21.21
N VAL A 230 2.62 -15.43 -20.62
CA VAL A 230 3.16 -14.54 -19.59
C VAL A 230 3.53 -13.19 -20.21
N TYR A 231 4.17 -13.20 -21.38
CA TYR A 231 4.50 -12.00 -22.13
C TYR A 231 3.30 -11.05 -22.29
N SER A 232 2.14 -11.56 -22.71
CA SER A 232 0.94 -10.75 -22.91
C SER A 232 0.42 -10.13 -21.59
N ARG A 233 0.78 -10.68 -20.43
CA ARG A 233 0.41 -10.14 -19.12
C ARG A 233 1.40 -9.09 -18.65
N ILE A 234 2.70 -9.29 -18.90
CA ILE A 234 3.75 -8.29 -18.63
C ILE A 234 3.44 -6.99 -19.37
N PHE A 235 3.18 -7.09 -20.66
CA PHE A 235 2.94 -5.92 -21.53
C PHE A 235 1.47 -5.50 -21.63
N LYS A 236 0.65 -5.87 -20.67
CA LYS A 236 -0.78 -5.52 -20.66
C LYS A 236 -0.97 -4.00 -20.56
N LYS A 237 -1.64 -3.42 -21.58
CA LYS A 237 -1.93 -1.98 -21.67
C LYS A 237 -0.67 -1.06 -21.63
N THR A 238 0.49 -1.55 -22.01
CA THR A 238 1.73 -0.75 -22.01
C THR A 238 1.95 0.04 -23.27
N GLY A 239 1.14 -0.18 -24.31
CA GLY A 239 1.36 0.41 -25.63
C GLY A 239 2.54 -0.20 -26.41
N LEU A 240 3.08 -1.34 -25.97
CA LEU A 240 4.21 -1.98 -26.65
C LEU A 240 3.89 -2.27 -28.13
N GLY A 241 4.81 -1.85 -29.01
CA GLY A 241 4.66 -1.99 -30.46
C GLY A 241 3.76 -0.92 -31.12
N THR A 242 3.20 0.00 -30.34
CA THR A 242 2.43 1.17 -30.81
C THR A 242 3.03 2.47 -30.28
N THR A 243 2.57 2.95 -29.13
CA THR A 243 3.06 4.18 -28.50
C THR A 243 4.27 3.96 -27.61
N ASN A 244 4.46 2.75 -27.07
CA ASN A 244 5.45 2.37 -26.05
C ASN A 244 5.44 3.27 -24.81
N GLU A 245 4.32 3.90 -24.48
CA GLU A 245 4.20 4.91 -23.43
C GLU A 245 4.63 4.39 -22.06
N HIS A 246 4.36 3.12 -21.77
CA HIS A 246 4.63 2.50 -20.47
C HIS A 246 5.70 1.41 -20.53
N VAL A 247 6.52 1.41 -21.59
CA VAL A 247 7.75 0.60 -21.69
C VAL A 247 8.92 1.56 -21.77
N TYR A 248 9.72 1.60 -20.74
CA TYR A 248 10.83 2.54 -20.66
C TYR A 248 12.17 1.83 -20.61
N GLN A 249 13.03 2.14 -21.58
CA GLN A 249 14.41 1.72 -21.61
C GLN A 249 15.25 2.75 -20.86
N PHE A 250 15.90 2.35 -19.75
CA PHE A 250 16.83 3.21 -19.01
C PHE A 250 17.96 3.67 -19.92
N LYS A 251 18.28 4.94 -19.80
CA LYS A 251 19.37 5.57 -20.57
C LYS A 251 20.70 5.47 -19.87
N THR A 252 20.68 5.34 -18.55
CA THR A 252 21.87 5.11 -17.73
C THR A 252 22.46 3.75 -18.07
N GLN A 253 23.76 3.73 -18.39
CA GLN A 253 24.52 2.49 -18.68
C GLN A 253 25.56 2.19 -17.60
N GLN A 254 25.83 3.12 -16.68
CA GLN A 254 26.81 2.96 -15.62
C GLN A 254 26.22 2.25 -14.42
N ASP A 255 26.92 1.23 -13.93
CA ASP A 255 26.58 0.58 -12.67
C ASP A 255 26.88 1.52 -11.50
N LYS A 256 25.84 1.97 -10.81
CA LYS A 256 25.94 2.88 -9.66
C LYS A 256 26.58 2.24 -8.44
N ARG A 257 26.57 0.92 -8.33
CA ARG A 257 27.21 0.18 -7.22
C ARG A 257 28.74 0.29 -7.27
N MET A 258 29.30 0.58 -8.45
CA MET A 258 30.74 0.78 -8.63
C MET A 258 31.19 2.23 -8.38
N MET A 259 30.25 3.13 -8.06
CA MET A 259 30.52 4.56 -7.82
C MET A 259 30.50 4.94 -6.34
N LEU A 260 30.22 3.98 -5.48
CA LEU A 260 30.28 4.09 -4.02
C LEU A 260 31.63 3.47 -3.57
#